data_205302b7d623ccc74bc2f38d7f31329d
#
_entry.id   205302b7d623ccc74bc2f38d7f31329d
#
_cell.length_a   1.000
_cell.length_b   1.000
_cell.length_c   1.000
_cell.angle_alpha   90.00
_cell.angle_beta   90.00
_cell.angle_gamma   90.00
#
_symmetry.space_group_name_H-M   'P 1'
#
loop_
_entity.id
_entity.type
_entity.pdbx_description
1 polymer ?
#
loop_
_entity_poly.entity_id
_entity_poly.type
_entity_poly.pdbx_seq_one_letter_code
_entity_poly.pdbx_strand_id
1 'polypeptide(L)'
;MKKTTIMAVLLMTCLSASAQQKDGGISKQMLQEIQQSQTMLPQDKALFNALASNKIDDLAKNFEHQNLLDTHFSVETPSQSITDQKSSGRCWMFSGLNVLRSNFTSRKDSLLGFVPAKSNVQLEFSQDYLFIYDQLEKANLFLQGVIDHGKKPIDDQRVQFFFKSPIGDGGTFCGVADLTEKYGLVPKAVMPETYSADNTSKMAQIIKSKLREQGLQLREMVQAGKSAKEINKAKTEALGVIYKMITMNLGQPVKEFTYTFRDKDGKAIGQPKTYTPQSFYKAVVGEPLNGSFIMVMNDPRREYYKTYEVEYDRHTYDGNNWVYLNLPMDDIEKLAIASLKDGRKLYSSYDVGKQLDRPRGYADLENFDYESLFNTTFYMDKAQRISTFDSGSTHAMTLTAVDLDANGKATKWKVENSWGATWGQRGCLIMTDRWFREYMFRLVVDKKYVSADMLRMAAQKPIMVMPEDPLFQVDE
;
A
#
# COMPACT_ATOMS: atom_id res chain seq x y z
N MET A 1 -98.65 2.28 -28.23
CA MET A 1 -97.39 3.01 -28.21
C MET A 1 -96.54 2.41 -27.09
N LYS A 2 -95.56 1.55 -27.40
CA LYS A 2 -94.68 0.92 -26.44
C LYS A 2 -93.35 1.65 -26.48
N LYS A 3 -92.90 2.21 -25.34
CA LYS A 3 -91.57 2.82 -25.19
C LYS A 3 -90.62 1.74 -24.72
N THR A 4 -89.63 1.45 -25.53
CA THR A 4 -88.56 0.53 -25.21
C THR A 4 -87.41 1.32 -24.62
N THR A 5 -87.06 1.07 -23.36
CA THR A 5 -85.96 1.69 -22.69
C THR A 5 -84.68 0.83 -22.91
N ILE A 6 -83.70 1.35 -23.57
CA ILE A 6 -82.35 0.71 -23.76
C ILE A 6 -81.53 1.06 -22.57
N MET A 7 -81.11 0.06 -21.80
CA MET A 7 -80.18 0.18 -20.68
C MET A 7 -78.78 -0.10 -21.20
N ALA A 8 -77.96 0.93 -21.28
CA ALA A 8 -76.56 0.80 -21.65
C ALA A 8 -75.70 0.37 -20.42
N VAL A 9 -75.15 -0.83 -20.48
CA VAL A 9 -74.23 -1.34 -19.49
C VAL A 9 -72.85 -0.85 -19.86
N LEU A 10 -72.30 0.08 -19.08
CA LEU A 10 -70.88 0.49 -19.18
C LEU A 10 -70.03 -0.59 -18.52
N LEU A 11 -69.31 -1.39 -19.32
CA LEU A 11 -68.17 -2.20 -18.82
C LEU A 11 -66.99 -1.31 -18.55
N MET A 12 -66.70 -0.99 -17.30
CA MET A 12 -65.40 -0.45 -16.88
C MET A 12 -64.36 -1.58 -16.88
N THR A 13 -63.63 -1.67 -17.94
CA THR A 13 -62.34 -2.45 -17.92
C THR A 13 -61.30 -1.71 -17.11
N CYS A 14 -61.09 -2.13 -15.87
CA CYS A 14 -59.89 -1.75 -15.11
C CYS A 14 -58.68 -2.32 -15.82
N LEU A 15 -57.97 -1.52 -16.61
CA LEU A 15 -56.63 -1.78 -17.06
C LEU A 15 -55.71 -1.64 -15.82
N SER A 16 -55.48 -2.75 -15.12
CA SER A 16 -54.35 -2.87 -14.20
C SER A 16 -53.09 -2.74 -15.04
N ALA A 17 -52.48 -1.58 -15.03
CA ALA A 17 -51.13 -1.39 -15.53
C ALA A 17 -50.21 -2.26 -14.67
N SER A 18 -50.00 -3.51 -15.08
CA SER A 18 -48.89 -4.33 -14.59
C SER A 18 -47.62 -3.61 -14.99
N ALA A 19 -46.97 -2.93 -14.07
CA ALA A 19 -45.63 -2.46 -14.30
C ALA A 19 -44.78 -3.66 -14.74
N GLN A 20 -44.39 -3.70 -16.00
CA GLN A 20 -43.58 -4.76 -16.58
C GLN A 20 -42.30 -4.83 -15.80
N GLN A 21 -42.16 -5.83 -14.93
CA GLN A 21 -40.95 -6.05 -14.12
C GLN A 21 -39.83 -6.37 -15.11
N LYS A 22 -38.77 -5.58 -15.10
CA LYS A 22 -37.58 -5.85 -15.92
C LYS A 22 -37.01 -7.22 -15.52
N ASP A 23 -36.68 -8.05 -16.48
CA ASP A 23 -35.97 -9.31 -16.23
C ASP A 23 -34.72 -9.05 -15.38
N GLY A 24 -34.52 -9.88 -14.35
CA GLY A 24 -33.43 -9.73 -13.38
C GLY A 24 -33.80 -8.96 -12.10
N GLY A 25 -35.00 -8.37 -12.00
CA GLY A 25 -35.50 -7.78 -10.76
C GLY A 25 -36.04 -8.85 -9.78
N ILE A 26 -35.91 -8.61 -8.45
CA ILE A 26 -36.51 -9.48 -7.44
C ILE A 26 -38.03 -9.39 -7.55
N SER A 27 -38.64 -10.47 -8.05
CA SER A 27 -40.10 -10.58 -8.15
C SER A 27 -40.71 -10.86 -6.78
N LYS A 28 -42.04 -10.65 -6.65
CA LYS A 28 -42.77 -11.04 -5.43
C LYS A 28 -42.63 -12.54 -5.13
N GLN A 29 -42.67 -13.37 -6.18
CA GLN A 29 -42.49 -14.81 -6.05
C GLN A 29 -41.07 -15.13 -5.57
N MET A 30 -40.04 -14.57 -6.23
CA MET A 30 -38.63 -14.76 -5.82
C MET A 30 -38.41 -14.32 -4.37
N LEU A 31 -38.98 -13.18 -3.95
CA LEU A 31 -38.88 -12.72 -2.56
C LEU A 31 -39.51 -13.72 -1.58
N GLN A 32 -40.68 -14.28 -1.93
CA GLN A 32 -41.35 -15.30 -1.11
C GLN A 32 -40.49 -16.57 -1.00
N GLU A 33 -39.92 -17.04 -2.10
CA GLU A 33 -38.99 -18.19 -2.12
C GLU A 33 -37.77 -17.95 -1.26
N ILE A 34 -37.11 -16.76 -1.36
CA ILE A 34 -36.00 -16.34 -0.53
C ILE A 34 -36.39 -16.34 0.95
N GLN A 35 -37.54 -15.76 1.31
CA GLN A 35 -38.00 -15.70 2.69
C GLN A 35 -38.33 -17.10 3.26
N GLN A 36 -38.88 -17.98 2.43
CA GLN A 36 -39.22 -19.35 2.81
C GLN A 36 -37.97 -20.23 2.95
N SER A 37 -36.89 -19.95 2.20
CA SER A 37 -35.63 -20.67 2.30
C SER A 37 -34.88 -20.41 3.63
N GLN A 38 -35.22 -19.35 4.34
CA GLN A 38 -34.61 -18.91 5.57
C GLN A 38 -35.52 -19.15 6.77
N THR A 39 -35.44 -20.36 7.35
CA THR A 39 -36.17 -20.69 8.59
C THR A 39 -35.31 -20.30 9.80
N MET A 40 -35.74 -19.28 10.54
CA MET A 40 -35.11 -18.88 11.79
C MET A 40 -35.33 -19.92 12.88
N LEU A 41 -34.26 -20.56 13.34
CA LEU A 41 -34.29 -21.47 14.49
C LEU A 41 -34.19 -20.68 15.82
N PRO A 42 -34.53 -21.25 16.98
CA PRO A 42 -34.40 -20.55 18.26
C PRO A 42 -33.01 -20.02 18.55
N GLN A 43 -31.96 -20.75 18.17
CA GLN A 43 -30.56 -20.32 18.28
C GLN A 43 -30.24 -19.09 17.39
N ASP A 44 -30.84 -18.98 16.21
CA ASP A 44 -30.63 -17.83 15.31
C ASP A 44 -31.17 -16.56 15.93
N LYS A 45 -32.23 -16.65 16.75
CA LYS A 45 -32.75 -15.49 17.48
C LYS A 45 -31.76 -14.99 18.54
N ALA A 46 -31.09 -15.90 19.23
CA ALA A 46 -30.03 -15.51 20.18
C ALA A 46 -28.85 -14.85 19.47
N LEU A 47 -28.42 -15.44 18.35
CA LEU A 47 -27.36 -14.87 17.50
C LEU A 47 -27.77 -13.53 16.91
N PHE A 48 -28.98 -13.37 16.40
CA PHE A 48 -29.52 -12.10 15.95
C PHE A 48 -29.45 -11.02 17.04
N ASN A 49 -29.86 -11.33 18.27
CA ASN A 49 -29.79 -10.39 19.38
C ASN A 49 -28.32 -10.00 19.71
N ALA A 50 -27.38 -10.94 19.60
CA ALA A 50 -25.97 -10.69 19.81
C ALA A 50 -25.40 -9.79 18.68
N LEU A 51 -25.68 -10.11 17.42
CA LEU A 51 -25.25 -9.32 16.26
C LEU A 51 -25.84 -7.90 16.25
N ALA A 52 -27.11 -7.74 16.72
CA ALA A 52 -27.75 -6.42 16.77
C ALA A 52 -27.10 -5.44 17.76
N SER A 53 -26.27 -5.92 18.69
CA SER A 53 -25.67 -5.11 19.78
C SER A 53 -24.16 -5.22 19.91
N ASN A 54 -23.48 -6.02 19.07
CA ASN A 54 -22.04 -6.21 19.09
C ASN A 54 -21.44 -6.11 17.68
N LYS A 55 -20.15 -5.89 17.62
CA LYS A 55 -19.39 -5.93 16.35
C LYS A 55 -19.33 -7.36 15.84
N ILE A 56 -19.47 -7.54 14.54
CA ILE A 56 -19.37 -8.85 13.88
C ILE A 56 -18.06 -9.55 14.23
N ASP A 57 -16.94 -8.85 14.12
CA ASP A 57 -15.62 -9.41 14.41
C ASP A 57 -15.50 -9.92 15.85
N ASP A 58 -16.11 -9.24 16.84
CA ASP A 58 -16.06 -9.65 18.23
C ASP A 58 -16.82 -10.96 18.47
N LEU A 59 -17.85 -11.25 17.67
CA LEU A 59 -18.61 -12.50 17.72
C LEU A 59 -18.00 -13.61 16.86
N ALA A 60 -17.28 -13.25 15.81
CA ALA A 60 -16.62 -14.22 14.93
C ALA A 60 -15.26 -14.70 15.49
N LYS A 61 -14.71 -14.06 16.54
CA LYS A 61 -13.42 -14.48 17.12
C LYS A 61 -13.40 -15.95 17.45
N ASN A 62 -12.41 -16.64 16.89
CA ASN A 62 -12.18 -18.04 17.19
C ASN A 62 -11.44 -18.18 18.52
N PHE A 63 -12.17 -18.57 19.58
CA PHE A 63 -11.63 -18.67 20.93
C PHE A 63 -10.50 -19.71 21.05
N GLU A 64 -10.56 -20.81 20.30
CA GLU A 64 -9.53 -21.85 20.30
C GLU A 64 -8.18 -21.33 19.82
N HIS A 65 -8.18 -20.38 18.90
CA HIS A 65 -6.97 -19.75 18.35
C HIS A 65 -6.42 -18.59 19.18
N GLN A 66 -7.15 -18.10 20.18
CA GLN A 66 -6.71 -16.94 20.97
C GLN A 66 -5.44 -17.20 21.80
N ASN A 67 -5.14 -18.43 22.14
CA ASN A 67 -4.01 -18.81 23.00
C ASN A 67 -2.77 -19.28 22.23
N LEU A 68 -2.79 -19.25 20.89
CA LEU A 68 -1.72 -19.82 20.04
C LEU A 68 -0.59 -18.84 19.71
N LEU A 69 -0.61 -17.61 20.26
CA LEU A 69 0.43 -16.62 19.98
C LEU A 69 1.74 -16.99 20.71
N ASP A 70 2.72 -17.45 19.93
CA ASP A 70 4.11 -17.60 20.34
C ASP A 70 4.97 -16.49 19.74
N THR A 71 5.77 -15.80 20.56
CA THR A 71 6.60 -14.66 20.20
C THR A 71 8.08 -15.00 19.99
N HIS A 72 8.46 -16.28 20.10
CA HIS A 72 9.81 -16.74 19.84
C HIS A 72 10.07 -16.85 18.33
N PHE A 73 11.30 -16.51 17.90
CA PHE A 73 11.74 -16.64 16.51
C PHE A 73 13.16 -17.19 16.47
N SER A 74 13.40 -18.21 15.66
CA SER A 74 14.71 -18.83 15.46
C SER A 74 15.67 -17.95 14.63
N VAL A 75 15.13 -17.05 13.80
CA VAL A 75 15.88 -16.06 13.02
C VAL A 75 15.23 -14.70 13.19
N GLU A 76 15.94 -13.77 13.83
CA GLU A 76 15.44 -12.42 14.07
C GLU A 76 16.54 -11.39 13.82
N THR A 77 16.22 -10.33 13.08
CA THR A 77 17.12 -9.20 12.84
C THR A 77 17.14 -8.26 14.06
N PRO A 78 18.20 -7.47 14.27
CA PRO A 78 18.25 -6.50 15.37
C PRO A 78 17.04 -5.57 15.38
N SER A 79 16.43 -5.40 16.56
CA SER A 79 15.28 -4.51 16.74
C SER A 79 15.69 -3.04 16.63
N GLN A 80 14.74 -2.20 16.22
CA GLN A 80 14.88 -0.75 16.13
C GLN A 80 13.66 -0.08 16.78
N SER A 81 13.72 1.26 16.95
CA SER A 81 12.56 2.03 17.37
C SER A 81 11.43 1.90 16.35
N ILE A 82 10.20 1.72 16.85
CA ILE A 82 9.02 1.64 16.01
C ILE A 82 8.62 3.03 15.53
N THR A 83 8.28 3.13 14.26
CA THR A 83 7.79 4.35 13.62
C THR A 83 6.26 4.44 13.66
N ASP A 84 5.73 5.65 13.44
CA ASP A 84 4.28 5.89 13.46
C ASP A 84 3.88 6.83 12.32
N GLN A 85 3.18 6.29 11.32
CA GLN A 85 2.70 7.04 10.15
C GLN A 85 1.43 7.85 10.43
N LYS A 86 0.81 7.67 11.61
CA LYS A 86 -0.45 8.31 11.99
C LYS A 86 -1.56 8.09 10.95
N SER A 87 -2.35 9.13 10.70
CA SER A 87 -3.46 9.13 9.73
C SER A 87 -2.97 9.50 8.31
N SER A 88 -2.02 8.71 7.80
CA SER A 88 -1.47 8.89 6.45
C SER A 88 -1.26 7.54 5.75
N GLY A 89 -1.33 7.51 4.42
CA GLY A 89 -1.06 6.33 3.57
C GLY A 89 0.43 6.14 3.25
N ARG A 90 1.36 6.65 4.07
CA ARG A 90 2.81 6.62 3.82
C ARG A 90 3.51 5.35 4.31
N CYS A 91 2.78 4.24 4.55
CA CYS A 91 3.34 2.97 4.99
C CYS A 91 4.54 2.51 4.16
N TRP A 92 4.47 2.68 2.84
CA TRP A 92 5.53 2.35 1.90
C TRP A 92 6.84 3.12 2.18
N MET A 93 6.71 4.41 2.50
CA MET A 93 7.86 5.27 2.80
C MET A 93 8.47 4.93 4.15
N PHE A 94 7.65 4.76 5.18
CA PHE A 94 8.09 4.33 6.51
C PHE A 94 8.81 2.99 6.45
N SER A 95 8.21 1.99 5.78
CA SER A 95 8.80 0.65 5.64
C SER A 95 10.11 0.67 4.85
N GLY A 96 10.16 1.37 3.73
CA GLY A 96 11.37 1.50 2.93
C GLY A 96 12.51 2.19 3.68
N LEU A 97 12.23 3.31 4.36
CA LEU A 97 13.22 4.01 5.18
C LEU A 97 13.67 3.20 6.40
N ASN A 98 12.79 2.37 6.99
CA ASN A 98 13.16 1.44 8.05
C ASN A 98 14.13 0.36 7.57
N VAL A 99 13.98 -0.14 6.33
CA VAL A 99 14.97 -1.04 5.70
C VAL A 99 16.32 -0.35 5.53
N LEU A 100 16.35 0.86 4.96
CA LEU A 100 17.59 1.61 4.77
C LEU A 100 18.29 1.92 6.09
N ARG A 101 17.54 2.34 7.09
CA ARG A 101 18.04 2.59 8.45
C ARG A 101 18.62 1.34 9.08
N SER A 102 17.94 0.18 8.93
CA SER A 102 18.43 -1.11 9.41
C SER A 102 19.74 -1.51 8.74
N ASN A 103 19.83 -1.33 7.43
CA ASN A 103 21.04 -1.61 6.68
C ASN A 103 22.23 -0.77 7.17
N PHE A 104 22.00 0.52 7.44
CA PHE A 104 23.03 1.40 8.00
C PHE A 104 23.43 0.96 9.41
N THR A 105 22.49 0.77 10.33
CA THR A 105 22.79 0.47 11.74
C THR A 105 23.43 -0.90 11.94
N SER A 106 23.24 -1.85 11.03
CA SER A 106 23.86 -3.19 11.07
C SER A 106 25.22 -3.27 10.34
N ARG A 107 25.71 -2.17 9.76
CA ARG A 107 27.03 -2.17 9.05
C ARG A 107 28.17 -2.45 10.01
N LYS A 108 29.09 -3.32 9.56
CA LYS A 108 30.28 -3.74 10.31
C LYS A 108 31.55 -2.98 9.92
N ASP A 109 31.52 -2.24 8.80
CA ASP A 109 32.59 -1.38 8.33
C ASP A 109 32.61 -0.04 9.09
N SER A 110 33.80 0.59 9.16
CA SER A 110 33.93 1.92 9.77
C SER A 110 33.57 3.00 8.77
N LEU A 111 32.30 3.40 8.77
CA LEU A 111 31.85 4.60 8.09
C LEU A 111 31.83 5.79 9.05
N LEU A 112 32.16 6.98 8.56
CA LEU A 112 32.06 8.21 9.35
C LEU A 112 32.93 8.23 10.62
N GLY A 113 33.96 7.38 10.68
CA GLY A 113 34.86 7.29 11.84
C GLY A 113 34.37 6.41 12.98
N PHE A 114 33.26 5.69 12.80
CA PHE A 114 32.76 4.70 13.76
C PHE A 114 32.12 3.50 13.04
N VAL A 115 31.96 2.39 13.77
CA VAL A 115 31.29 1.17 13.26
C VAL A 115 29.84 1.18 13.74
N PRO A 116 28.84 1.39 12.86
CA PRO A 116 27.45 1.52 13.26
C PRO A 116 26.95 0.36 14.12
N ALA A 117 27.22 -0.89 13.73
CA ALA A 117 26.79 -2.09 14.45
C ALA A 117 27.39 -2.21 15.89
N LYS A 118 28.54 -1.59 16.16
CA LYS A 118 29.17 -1.60 17.49
C LYS A 118 28.79 -0.39 18.35
N SER A 119 28.29 0.67 17.73
CA SER A 119 28.03 1.96 18.38
C SER A 119 26.57 2.09 18.86
N ASN A 120 25.72 1.08 18.66
CA ASN A 120 24.28 1.13 18.98
C ASN A 120 23.62 2.41 18.47
N VAL A 121 24.04 2.86 17.28
CA VAL A 121 23.58 4.12 16.70
C VAL A 121 22.08 4.13 16.50
N GLN A 122 21.44 5.21 16.92
CA GLN A 122 20.04 5.47 16.67
C GLN A 122 19.90 6.44 15.51
N LEU A 123 19.07 6.10 14.56
CA LEU A 123 18.76 6.93 13.40
C LEU A 123 17.31 6.69 12.99
N GLU A 124 16.61 7.74 12.71
CA GLU A 124 15.35 7.73 11.97
C GLU A 124 15.47 8.79 10.86
N PHE A 125 15.07 8.43 9.65
CA PHE A 125 15.01 9.38 8.53
C PHE A 125 13.71 10.18 8.59
N SER A 126 13.74 11.41 8.10
CA SER A 126 12.56 12.25 7.97
C SER A 126 11.69 11.75 6.81
N GLN A 127 10.50 11.29 7.14
CA GLN A 127 9.50 10.95 6.15
C GLN A 127 8.89 12.22 5.54
N ASP A 128 8.70 13.26 6.36
CA ASP A 128 8.15 14.55 5.90
C ASP A 128 9.01 15.19 4.81
N TYR A 129 10.35 15.14 4.96
CA TYR A 129 11.29 15.64 3.94
C TYR A 129 11.07 15.00 2.57
N LEU A 130 11.00 13.67 2.52
CA LEU A 130 10.77 12.96 1.25
C LEU A 130 9.34 13.12 0.74
N PHE A 131 8.37 13.23 1.64
CA PHE A 131 6.97 13.40 1.29
C PHE A 131 6.70 14.72 0.57
N ILE A 132 7.41 15.80 0.89
CA ILE A 132 7.36 17.06 0.13
C ILE A 132 7.66 16.80 -1.34
N TYR A 133 8.74 16.08 -1.61
CA TYR A 133 9.16 15.79 -2.98
C TYR A 133 8.28 14.75 -3.65
N ASP A 134 7.81 13.75 -2.91
CA ASP A 134 6.83 12.78 -3.40
C ASP A 134 5.58 13.47 -3.95
N GLN A 135 5.00 14.38 -3.18
CA GLN A 135 3.80 15.10 -3.59
C GLN A 135 4.06 16.05 -4.78
N LEU A 136 5.23 16.69 -4.83
CA LEU A 136 5.62 17.54 -5.95
C LEU A 136 5.84 16.74 -7.24
N GLU A 137 6.52 15.60 -7.14
CA GLU A 137 6.79 14.72 -8.28
C GLU A 137 5.52 14.05 -8.81
N LYS A 138 4.63 13.60 -7.94
CA LYS A 138 3.31 13.10 -8.35
C LYS A 138 2.46 14.17 -9.03
N ALA A 139 2.52 15.41 -8.54
CA ALA A 139 1.87 16.53 -9.20
C ALA A 139 2.46 16.77 -10.61
N ASN A 140 3.78 16.67 -10.76
CA ASN A 140 4.43 16.75 -12.07
C ASN A 140 4.06 15.56 -12.97
N LEU A 141 4.02 14.34 -12.44
CA LEU A 141 3.59 13.13 -13.16
C LEU A 141 2.15 13.31 -13.70
N PHE A 142 1.24 13.79 -12.86
CA PHE A 142 -0.13 14.10 -13.26
C PHE A 142 -0.18 15.16 -14.37
N LEU A 143 0.45 16.33 -14.18
CA LEU A 143 0.39 17.42 -15.16
C LEU A 143 1.05 17.03 -16.48
N GLN A 144 2.15 16.28 -16.45
CA GLN A 144 2.79 15.79 -17.67
C GLN A 144 1.93 14.73 -18.36
N GLY A 145 1.37 13.76 -17.62
CA GLY A 145 0.47 12.76 -18.17
C GLY A 145 -0.77 13.39 -18.84
N VAL A 146 -1.31 14.44 -18.25
CA VAL A 146 -2.42 15.22 -18.83
C VAL A 146 -1.99 15.93 -20.13
N ILE A 147 -0.77 16.45 -20.21
CA ILE A 147 -0.22 17.06 -21.44
C ILE A 147 -0.01 15.99 -22.52
N ASP A 148 0.62 14.86 -22.19
CA ASP A 148 0.91 13.78 -23.13
C ASP A 148 -0.36 13.20 -23.76
N HIS A 149 -1.46 13.20 -23.01
CA HIS A 149 -2.78 12.75 -23.46
C HIS A 149 -3.74 13.89 -23.80
N GLY A 150 -3.24 15.13 -23.91
CA GLY A 150 -4.05 16.33 -24.05
C GLY A 150 -4.97 16.37 -25.28
N LYS A 151 -4.60 15.66 -26.36
CA LYS A 151 -5.42 15.55 -27.60
C LYS A 151 -6.52 14.50 -27.52
N LYS A 152 -6.45 13.57 -26.55
CA LYS A 152 -7.49 12.55 -26.36
C LYS A 152 -8.75 13.15 -25.73
N PRO A 153 -9.94 12.57 -25.93
CA PRO A 153 -11.17 13.02 -25.27
C PRO A 153 -11.05 12.90 -23.74
N ILE A 154 -11.87 13.65 -23.00
CA ILE A 154 -11.84 13.67 -21.53
C ILE A 154 -12.25 12.32 -20.90
N ASP A 155 -13.05 11.55 -21.62
CA ASP A 155 -13.53 10.21 -21.23
C ASP A 155 -12.62 9.05 -21.71
N ASP A 156 -11.48 9.37 -22.35
CA ASP A 156 -10.43 8.37 -22.61
C ASP A 156 -9.95 7.76 -21.28
N GLN A 157 -9.80 6.45 -21.21
CA GLN A 157 -9.44 5.70 -20.00
C GLN A 157 -8.16 6.23 -19.34
N ARG A 158 -7.12 6.59 -20.13
CA ARG A 158 -5.86 7.12 -19.60
C ARG A 158 -6.01 8.53 -19.05
N VAL A 159 -6.84 9.36 -19.70
CA VAL A 159 -7.16 10.70 -19.19
C VAL A 159 -7.93 10.58 -17.89
N GLN A 160 -8.91 9.69 -17.82
CA GLN A 160 -9.68 9.42 -16.60
C GLN A 160 -8.80 8.90 -15.47
N PHE A 161 -7.85 8.01 -15.74
CA PHE A 161 -6.88 7.52 -14.75
C PHE A 161 -6.16 8.68 -14.05
N PHE A 162 -5.59 9.63 -14.80
CA PHE A 162 -4.92 10.78 -14.21
C PHE A 162 -5.86 11.67 -13.40
N PHE A 163 -7.03 12.00 -13.95
CA PHE A 163 -7.98 12.90 -13.28
C PHE A 163 -8.68 12.26 -12.06
N LYS A 164 -8.82 10.93 -12.01
CA LYS A 164 -9.39 10.21 -10.86
C LYS A 164 -8.52 10.44 -9.62
N SER A 165 -7.21 10.27 -9.74
CA SER A 165 -6.27 10.41 -8.62
C SER A 165 -5.00 11.19 -8.98
N PRO A 166 -5.07 12.55 -9.05
CA PRO A 166 -3.92 13.39 -9.44
C PRO A 166 -2.70 13.23 -8.54
N ILE A 167 -2.90 13.03 -7.23
CA ILE A 167 -1.88 12.68 -6.23
C ILE A 167 -2.49 11.78 -5.17
N GLY A 168 -1.64 11.13 -4.39
CA GLY A 168 -2.01 10.35 -3.22
C GLY A 168 -0.79 10.18 -2.31
N ASP A 169 -1.00 9.74 -1.08
CA ASP A 169 0.08 9.48 -0.14
C ASP A 169 0.56 8.02 -0.15
N GLY A 170 -0.13 7.13 -0.86
CA GLY A 170 0.31 5.76 -1.14
C GLY A 170 1.50 5.67 -2.09
N GLY A 171 2.13 4.51 -2.16
CA GLY A 171 3.24 4.26 -3.06
C GLY A 171 3.95 2.92 -2.82
N THR A 172 5.13 2.78 -3.43
CA THR A 172 5.91 1.55 -3.44
C THR A 172 7.40 1.81 -3.21
N PHE A 173 8.21 0.75 -3.09
CA PHE A 173 9.65 0.87 -2.84
C PHE A 173 10.40 1.57 -3.98
N CYS A 174 9.93 1.49 -5.23
CA CYS A 174 10.55 2.25 -6.33
C CYS A 174 10.52 3.77 -6.04
N GLY A 175 9.44 4.26 -5.45
CA GLY A 175 9.37 5.66 -4.99
C GLY A 175 10.39 5.98 -3.89
N VAL A 176 10.63 5.05 -2.94
CA VAL A 176 11.69 5.24 -1.93
C VAL A 176 13.06 5.36 -2.61
N ALA A 177 13.37 4.46 -3.55
CA ALA A 177 14.66 4.46 -4.25
C ALA A 177 14.84 5.74 -5.08
N ASP A 178 13.88 6.05 -5.95
CA ASP A 178 13.96 7.22 -6.85
C ASP A 178 14.05 8.54 -6.08
N LEU A 179 13.22 8.72 -5.04
CA LEU A 179 13.21 9.95 -4.26
C LEU A 179 14.47 10.12 -3.41
N THR A 180 14.96 9.06 -2.79
CA THR A 180 16.19 9.15 -1.99
C THR A 180 17.43 9.38 -2.84
N GLU A 181 17.52 8.79 -4.02
CA GLU A 181 18.61 9.06 -4.97
C GLU A 181 18.55 10.47 -5.53
N LYS A 182 17.35 10.96 -5.86
CA LYS A 182 17.15 12.28 -6.48
C LYS A 182 17.31 13.42 -5.47
N TYR A 183 16.77 13.27 -4.25
CA TYR A 183 16.69 14.35 -3.26
C TYR A 183 17.53 14.15 -2.01
N GLY A 184 18.09 12.96 -1.80
CA GLY A 184 18.88 12.63 -0.62
C GLY A 184 18.02 12.28 0.59
N LEU A 185 18.66 12.24 1.76
CA LEU A 185 18.06 11.89 3.05
C LEU A 185 18.35 12.95 4.11
N VAL A 186 17.43 13.07 5.06
CA VAL A 186 17.54 13.97 6.22
C VAL A 186 17.17 13.20 7.48
N PRO A 187 17.88 13.35 8.61
CA PRO A 187 17.43 12.80 9.89
C PRO A 187 16.11 13.43 10.35
N LYS A 188 15.23 12.63 10.95
CA LYS A 188 13.94 13.11 11.49
C LYS A 188 14.11 14.23 12.53
N ALA A 189 15.20 14.19 13.31
CA ALA A 189 15.50 15.25 14.28
C ALA A 189 15.77 16.62 13.63
N VAL A 190 16.14 16.64 12.35
CA VAL A 190 16.40 17.87 11.58
C VAL A 190 15.13 18.40 10.93
N MET A 191 14.27 17.50 10.46
CA MET A 191 12.97 17.84 9.87
C MET A 191 11.90 16.86 10.40
N PRO A 192 11.25 17.19 11.53
CA PRO A 192 10.21 16.36 12.13
C PRO A 192 8.90 16.45 11.36
N GLU A 193 7.99 15.50 11.66
CA GLU A 193 6.63 15.51 11.09
C GLU A 193 5.85 16.77 11.47
N THR A 194 5.03 17.24 10.54
CA THR A 194 4.05 18.29 10.77
C THR A 194 2.67 17.69 11.05
N TYR A 195 1.72 18.50 11.52
CA TYR A 195 0.33 18.06 11.66
C TYR A 195 -0.26 17.56 10.34
N SER A 196 0.03 18.23 9.24
CA SER A 196 -0.46 17.84 7.91
C SER A 196 0.22 16.58 7.37
N ALA A 197 1.47 16.32 7.75
CA ALA A 197 2.15 15.05 7.46
C ALA A 197 1.51 13.88 8.23
N ASP A 198 1.14 14.12 9.49
CA ASP A 198 0.42 13.15 10.32
C ASP A 198 -1.06 12.96 9.91
N ASN A 199 -1.64 13.89 9.13
CA ASN A 199 -3.06 13.93 8.74
C ASN A 199 -3.21 14.38 7.28
N THR A 200 -2.81 13.56 6.32
CA THR A 200 -2.60 13.94 4.91
C THR A 200 -3.88 14.22 4.12
N SER A 201 -5.01 13.63 4.49
CA SER A 201 -6.24 13.59 3.67
C SER A 201 -6.75 14.96 3.26
N LYS A 202 -6.79 15.95 4.18
CA LYS A 202 -7.34 17.29 3.87
C LYS A 202 -6.43 18.07 2.93
N MET A 203 -5.13 18.04 3.16
CA MET A 203 -4.13 18.65 2.28
C MET A 203 -4.23 18.04 0.87
N ALA A 204 -4.22 16.72 0.76
CA ALA A 204 -4.34 16.00 -0.51
C ALA A 204 -5.64 16.37 -1.25
N GLN A 205 -6.77 16.43 -0.56
CA GLN A 205 -8.05 16.82 -1.15
C GLN A 205 -7.99 18.20 -1.83
N ILE A 206 -7.40 19.18 -1.13
CA ILE A 206 -7.31 20.57 -1.63
C ILE A 206 -6.34 20.63 -2.82
N ILE A 207 -5.19 19.96 -2.74
CA ILE A 207 -4.20 19.91 -3.82
C ILE A 207 -4.77 19.19 -5.05
N LYS A 208 -5.48 18.05 -4.87
CA LYS A 208 -6.18 17.34 -5.97
C LYS A 208 -7.14 18.26 -6.74
N SER A 209 -7.91 19.08 -6.02
CA SER A 209 -8.83 20.05 -6.66
C SER A 209 -8.08 21.06 -7.51
N LYS A 210 -6.99 21.63 -6.98
CA LYS A 210 -6.17 22.60 -7.73
C LYS A 210 -5.46 21.98 -8.92
N LEU A 211 -4.95 20.77 -8.79
CA LEU A 211 -4.33 20.03 -9.90
C LEU A 211 -5.32 19.76 -11.02
N ARG A 212 -6.57 19.36 -10.70
CA ARG A 212 -7.61 19.15 -11.72
C ARG A 212 -7.89 20.43 -12.52
N GLU A 213 -8.01 21.57 -11.85
CA GLU A 213 -8.16 22.88 -12.50
C GLU A 213 -6.98 23.16 -13.46
N GLN A 214 -5.75 23.03 -12.95
CA GLN A 214 -4.54 23.27 -13.76
C GLN A 214 -4.39 22.26 -14.89
N GLY A 215 -4.75 20.99 -14.66
CA GLY A 215 -4.76 19.97 -15.69
C GLY A 215 -5.72 20.28 -16.84
N LEU A 216 -6.92 20.79 -16.55
CA LEU A 216 -7.86 21.23 -17.60
C LEU A 216 -7.28 22.38 -18.40
N GLN A 217 -6.69 23.39 -17.76
CA GLN A 217 -6.06 24.53 -18.43
C GLN A 217 -4.93 24.07 -19.37
N LEU A 218 -4.07 23.15 -18.92
CA LEU A 218 -3.00 22.61 -19.77
C LEU A 218 -3.55 21.80 -20.95
N ARG A 219 -4.64 21.04 -20.76
CA ARG A 219 -5.31 20.35 -21.87
C ARG A 219 -5.86 21.31 -22.91
N GLU A 220 -6.52 22.38 -22.49
CA GLU A 220 -7.01 23.45 -23.38
C GLU A 220 -5.86 24.06 -24.20
N MET A 221 -4.70 24.29 -23.59
CA MET A 221 -3.52 24.79 -24.30
C MET A 221 -3.00 23.78 -25.34
N VAL A 222 -2.98 22.48 -25.02
CA VAL A 222 -2.58 21.42 -25.98
C VAL A 222 -3.57 21.35 -27.14
N GLN A 223 -4.87 21.41 -26.86
CA GLN A 223 -5.94 21.36 -27.87
C GLN A 223 -5.95 22.61 -28.77
N ALA A 224 -5.60 23.76 -28.20
CA ALA A 224 -5.44 24.99 -28.93
C ALA A 224 -4.13 25.06 -29.76
N GLY A 225 -3.29 24.01 -29.72
CA GLY A 225 -2.03 23.95 -30.48
C GLY A 225 -0.96 24.93 -29.99
N LYS A 226 -0.96 25.28 -28.69
CA LYS A 226 0.08 26.10 -28.10
C LYS A 226 1.45 25.42 -28.22
N SER A 227 2.51 26.20 -28.30
CA SER A 227 3.87 25.69 -28.41
C SER A 227 4.29 24.91 -27.11
N ALA A 228 5.18 23.93 -27.25
CA ALA A 228 5.75 23.24 -26.11
C ALA A 228 6.39 24.16 -25.07
N LYS A 229 6.98 25.29 -25.54
CA LYS A 229 7.55 26.31 -24.65
C LYS A 229 6.50 26.99 -23.78
N GLU A 230 5.35 27.38 -24.37
CA GLU A 230 4.23 27.98 -23.62
C GLU A 230 3.62 27.00 -22.63
N ILE A 231 3.40 25.74 -23.04
CA ILE A 231 2.85 24.68 -22.18
C ILE A 231 3.80 24.37 -21.02
N ASN A 232 5.11 24.23 -21.28
CA ASN A 232 6.10 23.99 -20.22
C ASN A 232 6.20 25.16 -19.23
N LYS A 233 6.07 26.41 -19.72
CA LYS A 233 6.01 27.59 -18.84
C LYS A 233 4.78 27.51 -17.92
N ALA A 234 3.61 27.26 -18.48
CA ALA A 234 2.37 27.14 -17.70
C ALA A 234 2.43 25.98 -16.69
N LYS A 235 3.00 24.82 -17.10
CA LYS A 235 3.23 23.69 -16.18
C LYS A 235 4.15 24.07 -15.01
N THR A 236 5.24 24.80 -15.28
CA THR A 236 6.18 25.25 -14.24
C THR A 236 5.51 26.22 -13.26
N GLU A 237 4.70 27.15 -13.76
CA GLU A 237 3.92 28.07 -12.92
C GLU A 237 2.90 27.31 -12.07
N ALA A 238 2.22 26.32 -12.66
CA ALA A 238 1.29 25.44 -11.95
C ALA A 238 1.99 24.67 -10.81
N LEU A 239 3.15 24.05 -11.09
CA LEU A 239 3.96 23.37 -10.08
C LEU A 239 4.43 24.32 -8.97
N GLY A 240 4.75 25.58 -9.29
CA GLY A 240 5.10 26.60 -8.30
C GLY A 240 3.97 26.87 -7.30
N VAL A 241 2.71 26.89 -7.77
CA VAL A 241 1.53 27.02 -6.90
C VAL A 241 1.40 25.79 -6.00
N ILE A 242 1.53 24.57 -6.57
CA ILE A 242 1.44 23.33 -5.82
C ILE A 242 2.58 23.21 -4.79
N TYR A 243 3.81 23.54 -5.16
CA TYR A 243 4.95 23.56 -4.24
C TYR A 243 4.71 24.48 -3.04
N LYS A 244 4.16 25.68 -3.28
CA LYS A 244 3.77 26.59 -2.20
C LYS A 244 2.74 25.96 -1.27
N MET A 245 1.71 25.29 -1.82
CA MET A 245 0.68 24.62 -1.02
C MET A 245 1.29 23.49 -0.17
N ILE A 246 2.17 22.68 -0.77
CA ILE A 246 2.88 21.59 -0.07
C ILE A 246 3.72 22.16 1.07
N THR A 247 4.59 23.13 0.79
CA THR A 247 5.54 23.66 1.78
C THR A 247 4.88 24.50 2.88
N MET A 248 3.70 25.06 2.65
CA MET A 248 2.88 25.68 3.71
C MET A 248 2.31 24.66 4.70
N ASN A 249 2.14 23.41 4.30
CA ASN A 249 1.62 22.33 5.13
C ASN A 249 2.73 21.49 5.79
N LEU A 250 3.79 21.20 5.05
CA LEU A 250 4.85 20.25 5.41
C LEU A 250 6.16 20.95 5.83
N GLY A 251 6.25 22.27 5.71
CA GLY A 251 7.48 23.02 5.97
C GLY A 251 8.38 23.15 4.74
N GLN A 252 9.44 23.94 4.87
CA GLN A 252 10.43 24.12 3.81
C GLN A 252 11.51 23.04 3.89
N PRO A 253 11.80 22.33 2.80
CA PRO A 253 12.85 21.30 2.84
C PRO A 253 14.21 21.95 3.11
N VAL A 254 14.95 21.33 4.03
CA VAL A 254 16.30 21.80 4.40
C VAL A 254 17.27 21.55 3.26
N LYS A 255 18.20 22.50 3.05
CA LYS A 255 19.25 22.41 2.03
C LYS A 255 20.57 21.95 2.60
N GLU A 256 20.83 22.31 3.85
CA GLU A 256 22.03 21.98 4.61
C GLU A 256 21.69 21.88 6.09
N PHE A 257 22.35 20.99 6.82
CA PHE A 257 22.13 20.80 8.25
C PHE A 257 23.40 20.25 8.93
N THR A 258 23.58 20.58 10.19
CA THR A 258 24.60 19.97 11.04
C THR A 258 24.00 18.83 11.85
N TYR A 259 24.61 17.65 11.84
CA TYR A 259 24.13 16.48 12.53
C TYR A 259 25.23 15.75 13.29
N THR A 260 24.87 15.25 14.48
CA THR A 260 25.73 14.38 15.30
C THR A 260 24.98 13.09 15.55
N PHE A 261 25.55 11.96 15.16
CA PHE A 261 24.97 10.65 15.47
C PHE A 261 24.92 10.44 16.99
N ARG A 262 23.95 9.67 17.45
CA ARG A 262 23.77 9.34 18.88
C ARG A 262 23.49 7.85 19.03
N ASP A 263 23.92 7.31 20.19
CA ASP A 263 23.53 5.96 20.61
C ASP A 263 22.12 5.94 21.24
N LYS A 264 21.70 4.75 21.70
CA LYS A 264 20.39 4.55 22.35
C LYS A 264 20.22 5.35 23.66
N ASP A 265 21.31 5.76 24.30
CA ASP A 265 21.29 6.52 25.55
C ASP A 265 21.43 8.03 25.28
N GLY A 266 21.41 8.43 24.02
CA GLY A 266 21.49 9.83 23.57
C GLY A 266 22.92 10.41 23.54
N LYS A 267 23.95 9.60 23.85
CA LYS A 267 25.33 10.02 23.85
C LYS A 267 25.82 10.25 22.41
N ALA A 268 26.54 11.34 22.19
CA ALA A 268 27.12 11.68 20.90
C ALA A 268 28.14 10.64 20.42
N ILE A 269 28.06 10.28 19.14
CA ILE A 269 29.01 9.41 18.44
C ILE A 269 29.71 10.27 17.39
N GLY A 270 31.01 10.47 17.56
CA GLY A 270 31.81 11.33 16.69
C GLY A 270 31.57 12.82 16.93
N GLN A 271 32.01 13.65 15.99
CA GLN A 271 31.89 15.11 16.04
C GLN A 271 30.70 15.58 15.16
N PRO A 272 30.11 16.74 15.48
CA PRO A 272 29.15 17.37 14.59
C PRO A 272 29.72 17.55 13.19
N LYS A 273 28.94 17.23 12.17
CA LYS A 273 29.31 17.38 10.77
C LYS A 273 28.17 18.01 9.98
N THR A 274 28.52 18.91 9.07
CA THR A 274 27.57 19.55 8.16
C THR A 274 27.36 18.68 6.93
N TYR A 275 26.10 18.52 6.54
CA TYR A 275 25.66 17.73 5.41
C TYR A 275 24.65 18.50 4.56
N THR A 276 24.69 18.26 3.26
CA THR A 276 23.50 18.40 2.42
C THR A 276 22.73 17.08 2.44
N PRO A 277 21.42 17.04 2.10
CA PRO A 277 20.65 15.80 2.02
C PRO A 277 21.34 14.73 1.15
N GLN A 278 21.94 15.13 0.04
CA GLN A 278 22.66 14.23 -0.87
C GLN A 278 23.96 13.69 -0.23
N SER A 279 24.73 14.53 0.47
CA SER A 279 25.93 14.07 1.14
C SER A 279 25.62 13.18 2.34
N PHE A 280 24.49 13.40 3.01
CA PHE A 280 24.01 12.53 4.08
C PHE A 280 23.56 11.17 3.52
N TYR A 281 22.79 11.14 2.42
CA TYR A 281 22.44 9.90 1.72
C TYR A 281 23.68 9.07 1.37
N LYS A 282 24.67 9.69 0.75
CA LYS A 282 25.95 9.03 0.43
C LYS A 282 26.69 8.49 1.66
N ALA A 283 26.61 9.20 2.79
CA ALA A 283 27.26 8.79 4.02
C ALA A 283 26.59 7.59 4.70
N VAL A 284 25.26 7.49 4.63
CA VAL A 284 24.50 6.47 5.37
C VAL A 284 24.06 5.27 4.51
N VAL A 285 23.78 5.47 3.23
CA VAL A 285 23.42 4.39 2.29
C VAL A 285 24.63 3.95 1.47
N GLY A 286 25.33 4.88 0.87
CA GLY A 286 26.64 4.68 0.24
C GLY A 286 26.59 4.25 -1.23
N GLU A 287 25.56 3.57 -1.66
CA GLU A 287 25.42 2.99 -3.00
C GLU A 287 24.07 3.30 -3.62
N PRO A 288 23.94 3.27 -4.95
CA PRO A 288 22.65 3.44 -5.60
C PRO A 288 21.66 2.33 -5.20
N LEU A 289 20.44 2.70 -4.89
CA LEU A 289 19.35 1.76 -4.57
C LEU A 289 18.78 1.15 -5.86
N ASN A 290 18.59 1.99 -6.89
CA ASN A 290 18.19 1.54 -8.20
C ASN A 290 19.23 0.59 -8.78
N GLY A 291 18.81 -0.63 -9.10
CA GLY A 291 19.72 -1.68 -9.58
C GLY A 291 20.36 -2.55 -8.50
N SER A 292 20.31 -2.23 -7.21
CA SER A 292 20.80 -3.09 -6.12
C SER A 292 19.79 -4.12 -5.65
N PHE A 293 18.51 -3.84 -5.86
CA PHE A 293 17.38 -4.70 -5.46
C PHE A 293 16.63 -5.25 -6.66
N ILE A 294 15.92 -6.34 -6.44
CA ILE A 294 14.82 -6.77 -7.30
C ILE A 294 13.52 -6.77 -6.50
N MET A 295 12.44 -6.51 -7.21
CA MET A 295 11.10 -6.62 -6.68
C MET A 295 10.50 -7.93 -7.15
N VAL A 296 9.97 -8.72 -6.21
CA VAL A 296 9.27 -9.96 -6.50
C VAL A 296 7.84 -9.88 -5.99
N MET A 297 6.93 -10.55 -6.66
CA MET A 297 5.53 -10.61 -6.25
C MET A 297 4.99 -12.03 -6.37
N ASN A 298 3.91 -12.31 -5.64
CA ASN A 298 3.09 -13.49 -5.83
C ASN A 298 1.72 -13.06 -6.38
N ASP A 299 1.53 -13.21 -7.67
CA ASP A 299 0.24 -13.07 -8.34
C ASP A 299 -0.12 -14.38 -9.05
N PRO A 300 -0.94 -15.24 -8.44
CA PRO A 300 -1.28 -16.56 -9.01
C PRO A 300 -2.18 -16.49 -10.26
N ARG A 301 -2.67 -15.31 -10.65
CA ARG A 301 -3.41 -15.10 -11.91
C ARG A 301 -2.49 -15.04 -13.12
N ARG A 302 -1.17 -14.86 -12.91
CA ARG A 302 -0.18 -14.62 -13.93
C ARG A 302 0.87 -15.73 -13.96
N GLU A 303 1.48 -15.93 -15.13
CA GLU A 303 2.56 -16.90 -15.30
C GLU A 303 3.74 -16.59 -14.38
N TYR A 304 4.18 -17.58 -13.61
CA TYR A 304 5.37 -17.47 -12.78
C TYR A 304 6.65 -17.42 -13.63
N TYR A 305 7.72 -16.88 -13.03
CA TYR A 305 9.04 -16.70 -13.65
C TYR A 305 9.03 -15.78 -14.88
N LYS A 306 8.01 -14.89 -14.95
CA LYS A 306 7.92 -13.79 -15.90
C LYS A 306 8.04 -12.46 -15.18
N THR A 307 8.57 -11.48 -15.90
CA THR A 307 8.69 -10.10 -15.41
C THR A 307 7.52 -9.28 -15.90
N TYR A 308 6.94 -8.52 -15.01
CA TYR A 308 5.80 -7.63 -15.26
C TYR A 308 6.14 -6.21 -14.84
N GLU A 309 5.56 -5.23 -15.53
CA GLU A 309 5.70 -3.81 -15.23
C GLU A 309 4.31 -3.20 -15.12
N VAL A 310 4.04 -2.50 -14.02
CA VAL A 310 2.77 -1.80 -13.82
C VAL A 310 2.89 -0.40 -14.38
N GLU A 311 2.10 -0.10 -15.41
CA GLU A 311 2.13 1.19 -16.09
C GLU A 311 1.73 2.32 -15.12
N TYR A 312 2.53 3.39 -15.07
CA TYR A 312 2.37 4.55 -14.17
C TYR A 312 2.49 4.26 -12.65
N ASP A 313 2.81 3.03 -12.22
CA ASP A 313 3.12 2.76 -10.80
C ASP A 313 4.54 3.25 -10.46
N ARG A 314 4.70 4.57 -10.50
CA ARG A 314 5.93 5.31 -10.20
C ARG A 314 5.62 6.65 -9.55
N HIS A 315 6.61 7.23 -8.90
CA HIS A 315 6.44 8.49 -8.15
C HIS A 315 6.91 9.70 -8.93
N THR A 316 7.95 9.56 -9.73
CA THR A 316 8.51 10.63 -10.56
C THR A 316 8.25 10.34 -12.04
N TYR A 317 8.12 11.37 -12.87
CA TYR A 317 7.89 11.18 -14.31
C TYR A 317 9.08 10.49 -14.99
N ASP A 318 10.29 10.81 -14.55
CA ASP A 318 11.58 10.28 -15.03
C ASP A 318 12.07 9.05 -14.23
N GLY A 319 11.27 8.55 -13.29
CA GLY A 319 11.60 7.42 -12.43
C GLY A 319 11.14 6.06 -12.97
N ASN A 320 11.29 5.07 -12.12
CA ASN A 320 11.03 3.67 -12.47
C ASN A 320 9.61 3.25 -12.08
N ASN A 321 8.92 2.59 -13.00
CA ASN A 321 7.70 1.89 -12.66
C ASN A 321 7.99 0.71 -11.71
N TRP A 322 6.96 0.22 -11.01
CA TRP A 322 7.06 -1.04 -10.31
C TRP A 322 7.22 -2.19 -11.31
N VAL A 323 8.44 -2.71 -11.40
CA VAL A 323 8.79 -3.88 -12.21
C VAL A 323 9.06 -5.05 -11.27
N TYR A 324 8.41 -6.19 -11.48
CA TYR A 324 8.55 -7.34 -10.60
C TYR A 324 8.70 -8.67 -11.37
N LEU A 325 9.47 -9.58 -10.77
CA LEU A 325 9.48 -10.99 -11.14
C LEU A 325 8.36 -11.70 -10.39
N ASN A 326 7.41 -12.33 -11.10
CA ASN A 326 6.34 -13.10 -10.49
C ASN A 326 6.85 -14.48 -10.08
N LEU A 327 6.74 -14.82 -8.79
CA LEU A 327 7.27 -16.04 -8.22
C LEU A 327 6.21 -16.81 -7.40
N PRO A 328 6.29 -18.15 -7.33
CA PRO A 328 5.56 -18.93 -6.35
C PRO A 328 6.05 -18.62 -4.95
N MET A 329 5.17 -18.79 -3.93
CA MET A 329 5.48 -18.46 -2.53
C MET A 329 6.71 -19.18 -2.00
N ASP A 330 6.94 -20.45 -2.39
CA ASP A 330 8.11 -21.21 -1.94
C ASP A 330 9.44 -20.55 -2.29
N ASP A 331 9.53 -19.88 -3.44
CA ASP A 331 10.74 -19.16 -3.85
C ASP A 331 10.86 -17.81 -3.13
N ILE A 332 9.74 -17.11 -2.93
CA ILE A 332 9.71 -15.87 -2.14
C ILE A 332 10.15 -16.12 -0.70
N GLU A 333 9.67 -17.18 -0.07
CA GLU A 333 10.08 -17.58 1.29
C GLU A 333 11.59 -17.86 1.38
N LYS A 334 12.16 -18.60 0.41
CA LYS A 334 13.61 -18.85 0.34
C LYS A 334 14.42 -17.56 0.31
N LEU A 335 14.00 -16.59 -0.53
CA LEU A 335 14.65 -15.29 -0.63
C LEU A 335 14.54 -14.50 0.69
N ALA A 336 13.37 -14.50 1.30
CA ALA A 336 13.13 -13.84 2.58
C ALA A 336 13.98 -14.45 3.70
N ILE A 337 13.98 -15.79 3.83
CA ILE A 337 14.77 -16.53 4.82
C ILE A 337 16.27 -16.25 4.64
N ALA A 338 16.79 -16.28 3.41
CA ALA A 338 18.19 -16.02 3.14
C ALA A 338 18.60 -14.61 3.58
N SER A 339 17.76 -13.61 3.30
CA SER A 339 17.99 -12.22 3.71
C SER A 339 17.97 -12.07 5.23
N LEU A 340 16.98 -12.63 5.92
CA LEU A 340 16.85 -12.55 7.37
C LEU A 340 17.98 -13.27 8.11
N LYS A 341 18.44 -14.42 7.63
CA LYS A 341 19.61 -15.13 8.16
C LYS A 341 20.90 -14.32 8.08
N ASP A 342 21.04 -13.43 7.09
CA ASP A 342 22.15 -12.48 6.98
C ASP A 342 21.90 -11.16 7.75
N GLY A 343 20.87 -11.11 8.59
CA GLY A 343 20.53 -9.94 9.42
C GLY A 343 19.94 -8.77 8.65
N ARG A 344 19.41 -9.00 7.42
CA ARG A 344 18.83 -7.96 6.56
C ARG A 344 17.32 -7.99 6.63
N LYS A 345 16.73 -6.85 6.99
CA LYS A 345 15.28 -6.62 6.91
C LYS A 345 14.86 -6.42 5.46
N LEU A 346 13.59 -6.74 5.15
CA LEU A 346 13.05 -6.58 3.82
C LEU A 346 11.80 -5.70 3.83
N TYR A 347 11.63 -4.94 2.76
CA TYR A 347 10.34 -4.31 2.44
C TYR A 347 9.38 -5.38 1.93
N SER A 348 8.17 -5.43 2.48
CA SER A 348 7.13 -6.38 2.09
C SER A 348 5.76 -5.73 2.16
N SER A 349 4.78 -6.24 1.39
CA SER A 349 3.41 -5.72 1.47
C SER A 349 2.37 -6.83 1.45
N TYR A 350 1.22 -6.54 2.05
CA TYR A 350 0.19 -7.50 2.41
C TYR A 350 -1.20 -6.92 2.24
N ASP A 351 -2.20 -7.80 2.20
CA ASP A 351 -3.58 -7.44 2.53
C ASP A 351 -3.76 -7.55 4.05
N VAL A 352 -3.30 -6.53 4.76
CA VAL A 352 -3.12 -6.57 6.21
C VAL A 352 -4.44 -6.67 7.00
N GLY A 353 -5.55 -6.24 6.40
CA GLY A 353 -6.86 -6.22 7.05
C GLY A 353 -7.49 -7.60 7.21
N LYS A 354 -7.08 -8.57 6.40
CA LYS A 354 -7.69 -9.91 6.36
C LYS A 354 -7.27 -10.77 7.55
N GLN A 355 -8.25 -11.31 8.29
CA GLN A 355 -8.02 -12.22 9.41
C GLN A 355 -6.99 -11.71 10.44
N LEU A 356 -6.96 -10.38 10.67
CA LEU A 356 -6.05 -9.73 11.61
C LEU A 356 -6.73 -9.42 12.95
N ASP A 357 -6.30 -10.08 14.03
CA ASP A 357 -6.62 -9.64 15.39
C ASP A 357 -5.77 -8.41 15.74
N ARG A 358 -6.31 -7.22 15.46
CA ARG A 358 -5.61 -5.93 15.60
C ARG A 358 -5.09 -5.68 17.02
N PRO A 359 -5.87 -5.88 18.09
CA PRO A 359 -5.38 -5.67 19.47
C PRO A 359 -4.19 -6.56 19.82
N ARG A 360 -4.17 -7.79 19.33
CA ARG A 360 -3.08 -8.75 19.61
C ARG A 360 -1.90 -8.59 18.65
N GLY A 361 -2.07 -7.91 17.51
CA GLY A 361 -1.06 -7.87 16.46
C GLY A 361 -0.73 -9.27 15.95
N TYR A 362 -1.77 -10.09 15.71
CA TYR A 362 -1.64 -11.46 15.26
C TYR A 362 -2.53 -11.74 14.06
N ALA A 363 -1.97 -12.31 13.01
CA ALA A 363 -2.67 -12.67 11.78
C ALA A 363 -2.59 -14.19 11.55
N ASP A 364 -3.74 -14.83 11.48
CA ASP A 364 -3.91 -16.26 11.19
C ASP A 364 -5.22 -16.45 10.43
N LEU A 365 -5.26 -17.40 9.49
CA LEU A 365 -6.46 -17.67 8.67
C LEU A 365 -7.69 -18.06 9.47
N GLU A 366 -7.51 -18.47 10.72
CA GLU A 366 -8.57 -18.93 11.61
C GLU A 366 -8.84 -17.99 12.80
N ASN A 367 -8.36 -16.72 12.74
CA ASN A 367 -8.66 -15.76 13.82
C ASN A 367 -10.14 -15.45 13.95
N PHE A 368 -10.89 -15.48 12.84
CA PHE A 368 -12.31 -15.19 12.79
C PHE A 368 -13.04 -16.29 12.02
N ASP A 369 -14.05 -16.87 12.65
CA ASP A 369 -14.91 -17.92 12.08
C ASP A 369 -16.25 -17.32 11.62
N TYR A 370 -16.22 -16.64 10.49
CA TYR A 370 -17.42 -16.09 9.84
C TYR A 370 -18.30 -17.20 9.25
N GLU A 371 -17.71 -18.34 8.87
CA GLU A 371 -18.44 -19.47 8.29
C GLU A 371 -19.43 -20.06 9.31
N SER A 372 -18.96 -20.35 10.52
CA SER A 372 -19.83 -20.81 11.61
C SER A 372 -20.82 -19.71 12.04
N LEU A 373 -20.37 -18.44 12.09
CA LEU A 373 -21.23 -17.33 12.51
C LEU A 373 -22.44 -17.16 11.58
N PHE A 374 -22.26 -17.30 10.26
CA PHE A 374 -23.32 -17.09 9.28
C PHE A 374 -23.85 -18.39 8.66
N ASN A 375 -23.37 -19.55 9.11
CA ASN A 375 -23.70 -20.86 8.56
C ASN A 375 -23.62 -20.88 7.01
N THR A 376 -22.51 -20.38 6.48
CA THR A 376 -22.21 -20.31 5.05
C THR A 376 -20.71 -20.50 4.84
N THR A 377 -20.26 -20.49 3.61
CA THR A 377 -18.86 -20.72 3.26
C THR A 377 -18.31 -19.64 2.35
N PHE A 378 -16.98 -19.45 2.40
CA PHE A 378 -16.26 -18.46 1.59
C PHE A 378 -15.14 -19.18 0.81
N TYR A 379 -15.40 -19.52 -0.47
CA TYR A 379 -14.54 -20.44 -1.24
C TYR A 379 -13.52 -19.79 -2.17
N MET A 380 -13.43 -18.46 -2.21
CA MET A 380 -12.51 -17.83 -3.15
C MET A 380 -11.05 -18.14 -2.79
N ASP A 381 -10.29 -18.69 -3.73
CA ASP A 381 -8.84 -18.76 -3.65
C ASP A 381 -8.18 -17.38 -3.85
N LYS A 382 -6.87 -17.29 -3.65
CA LYS A 382 -6.11 -16.04 -3.78
C LYS A 382 -6.28 -15.39 -5.17
N ALA A 383 -6.28 -16.18 -6.25
CA ALA A 383 -6.45 -15.66 -7.61
C ALA A 383 -7.86 -15.08 -7.83
N GLN A 384 -8.86 -15.77 -7.31
CA GLN A 384 -10.26 -15.33 -7.40
C GLN A 384 -10.50 -14.05 -6.60
N ARG A 385 -9.99 -13.99 -5.35
CA ARG A 385 -10.11 -12.76 -4.52
C ARG A 385 -9.45 -11.55 -5.17
N ILE A 386 -8.25 -11.72 -5.74
CA ILE A 386 -7.59 -10.63 -6.47
C ILE A 386 -8.44 -10.21 -7.68
N SER A 387 -8.93 -11.18 -8.47
CA SER A 387 -9.70 -10.90 -9.70
C SER A 387 -11.02 -10.17 -9.43
N THR A 388 -11.57 -10.29 -8.23
CA THR A 388 -12.86 -9.70 -7.82
C THR A 388 -12.69 -8.49 -6.89
N PHE A 389 -11.50 -7.92 -6.75
CA PHE A 389 -11.18 -6.79 -5.86
C PHE A 389 -11.35 -7.10 -4.36
N ASP A 390 -11.53 -8.34 -3.97
CA ASP A 390 -11.65 -8.72 -2.55
C ASP A 390 -10.31 -8.72 -1.83
N SER A 391 -9.18 -8.85 -2.53
CA SER A 391 -7.83 -8.84 -1.93
C SER A 391 -6.78 -8.22 -2.85
N GLY A 392 -5.82 -7.52 -2.25
CA GLY A 392 -4.70 -6.92 -2.94
C GLY A 392 -3.64 -6.36 -2.00
N SER A 393 -2.68 -5.65 -2.57
CA SER A 393 -1.55 -5.09 -1.81
C SER A 393 -1.94 -3.77 -1.15
N THR A 394 -2.45 -3.80 0.07
CA THR A 394 -2.99 -2.62 0.77
C THR A 394 -1.99 -1.93 1.70
N HIS A 395 -1.05 -2.67 2.31
CA HIS A 395 -0.17 -2.12 3.35
C HIS A 395 1.25 -2.67 3.30
N ALA A 396 2.22 -1.76 3.36
CA ALA A 396 3.64 -2.12 3.41
C ALA A 396 4.16 -2.17 4.85
N MET A 397 4.98 -3.17 5.16
CA MET A 397 5.63 -3.36 6.45
C MET A 397 7.07 -3.85 6.27
N THR A 398 7.86 -3.79 7.33
CA THR A 398 9.26 -4.24 7.32
C THR A 398 9.36 -5.65 7.89
N LEU A 399 9.68 -6.64 7.05
CA LEU A 399 9.85 -8.03 7.46
C LEU A 399 11.15 -8.18 8.26
N THR A 400 11.06 -8.73 9.49
CA THR A 400 12.15 -8.68 10.48
C THR A 400 12.54 -10.02 11.07
N ALA A 401 11.66 -11.01 11.05
CA ALA A 401 11.96 -12.32 11.62
C ALA A 401 11.16 -13.43 10.95
N VAL A 402 11.70 -14.65 11.06
CA VAL A 402 11.03 -15.91 10.71
C VAL A 402 11.34 -16.97 11.75
N ASP A 403 10.36 -17.78 12.10
CA ASP A 403 10.57 -18.98 12.88
C ASP A 403 10.56 -20.20 11.96
N LEU A 404 11.55 -21.08 12.13
CA LEU A 404 11.77 -22.24 11.27
C LEU A 404 11.60 -23.53 12.07
N ASP A 405 10.94 -24.51 11.50
CA ASP A 405 10.88 -25.87 12.02
C ASP A 405 12.23 -26.59 11.90
N ALA A 406 12.28 -27.83 12.40
CA ALA A 406 13.48 -28.66 12.33
C ALA A 406 13.97 -28.97 10.91
N ASN A 407 13.11 -28.85 9.91
CA ASN A 407 13.41 -29.04 8.49
C ASN A 407 13.80 -27.72 7.79
N GLY A 408 13.80 -26.61 8.52
CA GLY A 408 14.10 -25.28 8.00
C GLY A 408 12.94 -24.63 7.24
N LYS A 409 11.71 -25.15 7.37
CA LYS A 409 10.50 -24.57 6.81
C LYS A 409 9.94 -23.50 7.74
N ALA A 410 9.45 -22.39 7.18
CA ALA A 410 8.81 -21.33 7.95
C ALA A 410 7.52 -21.82 8.63
N THR A 411 7.34 -21.39 9.87
CA THR A 411 6.12 -21.63 10.66
C THR A 411 5.35 -20.35 10.92
N LYS A 412 6.07 -19.24 11.13
CA LYS A 412 5.52 -17.90 11.34
C LYS A 412 6.55 -16.82 11.00
N TRP A 413 6.05 -15.61 10.82
CA TRP A 413 6.81 -14.44 10.43
C TRP A 413 6.52 -13.25 11.34
N LYS A 414 7.47 -12.31 11.45
CA LYS A 414 7.27 -11.04 12.16
C LYS A 414 7.62 -9.86 11.28
N VAL A 415 6.74 -8.86 11.29
CA VAL A 415 6.98 -7.58 10.63
C VAL A 415 6.94 -6.44 11.65
N GLU A 416 7.79 -5.46 11.44
CA GLU A 416 7.72 -4.15 12.09
C GLU A 416 6.71 -3.30 11.33
N ASN A 417 5.66 -2.84 12.02
CA ASN A 417 4.62 -2.00 11.48
C ASN A 417 4.93 -0.52 11.75
N SER A 418 4.23 0.38 11.09
CA SER A 418 4.32 1.83 11.23
C SER A 418 3.08 2.46 11.89
N TRP A 419 2.49 1.78 12.88
CA TRP A 419 1.31 2.26 13.63
C TRP A 419 1.62 2.58 15.10
N GLY A 420 2.89 2.87 15.43
CA GLY A 420 3.34 3.18 16.76
C GLY A 420 3.63 1.96 17.64
N ALA A 421 4.43 2.18 18.68
CA ALA A 421 4.94 1.10 19.54
C ALA A 421 3.89 0.50 20.50
N THR A 422 2.77 1.17 20.69
CA THR A 422 1.68 0.70 21.56
C THR A 422 0.72 -0.27 20.88
N TRP A 423 0.82 -0.39 19.54
CA TRP A 423 -0.03 -1.25 18.76
C TRP A 423 0.52 -2.69 18.70
N GLY A 424 -0.37 -3.69 18.72
CA GLY A 424 -0.04 -5.11 18.53
C GLY A 424 1.05 -5.61 19.47
N GLN A 425 2.02 -6.34 18.92
CA GLN A 425 3.17 -6.86 19.67
C GLN A 425 4.30 -5.82 19.73
N ARG A 426 4.10 -4.76 20.53
CA ARG A 426 5.06 -3.63 20.68
C ARG A 426 5.40 -2.99 19.33
N GLY A 427 4.37 -2.73 18.51
CA GLY A 427 4.51 -2.15 17.18
C GLY A 427 4.79 -3.18 16.07
N CYS A 428 4.82 -4.46 16.40
CA CYS A 428 5.01 -5.55 15.43
C CYS A 428 3.72 -6.33 15.22
N LEU A 429 3.63 -6.98 14.06
CA LEU A 429 2.64 -7.97 13.72
C LEU A 429 3.32 -9.33 13.57
N ILE A 430 2.75 -10.36 14.20
CA ILE A 430 3.14 -11.76 14.00
C ILE A 430 2.08 -12.41 13.13
N MET A 431 2.51 -13.18 12.15
CA MET A 431 1.63 -13.91 11.25
C MET A 431 2.07 -15.35 11.07
N THR A 432 1.14 -16.27 10.96
CA THR A 432 1.44 -17.66 10.61
C THR A 432 1.93 -17.76 9.17
N ASP A 433 2.70 -18.82 8.86
CA ASP A 433 3.18 -19.04 7.49
C ASP A 433 2.01 -19.19 6.49
N ARG A 434 0.94 -19.88 6.87
CA ARG A 434 -0.25 -20.03 6.04
C ARG A 434 -0.92 -18.70 5.74
N TRP A 435 -0.97 -17.74 6.69
CA TRP A 435 -1.47 -16.40 6.46
C TRP A 435 -0.53 -15.60 5.57
N PHE A 436 0.79 -15.69 5.80
CA PHE A 436 1.81 -15.05 4.96
C PHE A 436 1.68 -15.47 3.50
N ARG A 437 1.55 -16.77 3.23
CA ARG A 437 1.39 -17.31 1.87
C ARG A 437 0.13 -16.78 1.18
N GLU A 438 -0.94 -16.59 1.93
CA GLU A 438 -2.24 -16.19 1.41
C GLU A 438 -2.35 -14.70 1.13
N TYR A 439 -1.81 -13.85 2.01
CA TYR A 439 -2.03 -12.40 1.98
C TYR A 439 -0.78 -11.56 1.72
N MET A 440 0.38 -12.16 1.52
CA MET A 440 1.59 -11.47 1.09
C MET A 440 1.60 -11.32 -0.43
N PHE A 441 1.99 -10.14 -0.92
CA PHE A 441 2.03 -9.81 -2.33
C PHE A 441 3.41 -9.36 -2.82
N ARG A 442 4.06 -8.44 -2.14
CA ARG A 442 5.31 -7.80 -2.60
C ARG A 442 6.46 -8.07 -1.64
N LEU A 443 7.64 -8.36 -2.21
CA LEU A 443 8.90 -8.42 -1.47
C LEU A 443 9.99 -7.71 -2.27
N VAL A 444 10.83 -6.92 -1.59
CA VAL A 444 12.01 -6.30 -2.19
C VAL A 444 13.25 -6.97 -1.62
N VAL A 445 14.08 -7.51 -2.48
CA VAL A 445 15.22 -8.35 -2.11
C VAL A 445 16.51 -7.81 -2.72
N ASP A 446 17.58 -7.74 -1.92
CA ASP A 446 18.92 -7.43 -2.41
C ASP A 446 19.38 -8.51 -3.39
N LYS A 447 19.90 -8.11 -4.55
CA LYS A 447 20.33 -9.02 -5.63
C LYS A 447 21.34 -10.07 -5.18
N LYS A 448 22.11 -9.83 -4.13
CA LYS A 448 23.08 -10.80 -3.59
C LYS A 448 22.45 -12.11 -3.07
N TYR A 449 21.14 -12.09 -2.72
CA TYR A 449 20.41 -13.29 -2.29
C TYR A 449 19.70 -14.00 -3.42
N VAL A 450 19.73 -13.42 -4.62
CA VAL A 450 18.97 -13.90 -5.79
C VAL A 450 19.88 -14.74 -6.67
N SER A 451 19.43 -15.91 -7.11
CA SER A 451 20.20 -16.75 -8.00
C SER A 451 20.44 -16.09 -9.37
N ALA A 452 21.54 -16.48 -10.05
CA ALA A 452 21.83 -15.96 -11.39
C ALA A 452 20.70 -16.23 -12.38
N ASP A 453 19.99 -17.34 -12.24
CA ASP A 453 18.83 -17.69 -13.08
C ASP A 453 17.66 -16.74 -12.86
N MET A 454 17.30 -16.49 -11.59
CA MET A 454 16.26 -15.52 -11.25
C MET A 454 16.63 -14.10 -11.69
N LEU A 455 17.92 -13.70 -11.58
CA LEU A 455 18.36 -12.40 -12.08
C LEU A 455 18.21 -12.30 -13.60
N ARG A 456 18.49 -13.38 -14.36
CA ARG A 456 18.24 -13.43 -15.81
C ARG A 456 16.75 -13.34 -16.13
N MET A 457 15.90 -13.99 -15.33
CA MET A 457 14.44 -13.89 -15.48
C MET A 457 13.94 -12.47 -15.19
N ALA A 458 14.44 -11.84 -14.13
CA ALA A 458 14.10 -10.46 -13.76
C ALA A 458 14.56 -9.42 -14.80
N ALA A 459 15.60 -9.73 -15.59
CA ALA A 459 16.10 -8.87 -16.66
C ALA A 459 15.38 -9.05 -18.01
N GLN A 460 14.37 -9.93 -18.11
CA GLN A 460 13.56 -10.08 -19.31
C GLN A 460 12.77 -8.81 -19.60
N LYS A 461 12.40 -8.62 -20.88
CA LYS A 461 11.47 -7.54 -21.24
C LYS A 461 10.15 -7.75 -20.48
N PRO A 462 9.71 -6.77 -19.69
CA PRO A 462 8.51 -6.94 -18.88
C PRO A 462 7.24 -6.99 -19.73
N ILE A 463 6.26 -7.75 -19.24
CA ILE A 463 4.89 -7.74 -19.74
C ILE A 463 4.18 -6.57 -19.04
N MET A 464 3.60 -5.68 -19.84
CA MET A 464 2.90 -4.50 -19.31
C MET A 464 1.59 -4.89 -18.62
N VAL A 465 1.37 -4.40 -17.43
CA VAL A 465 0.14 -4.52 -16.64
C VAL A 465 -0.51 -3.15 -16.56
N MET A 466 -1.81 -3.10 -16.74
CA MET A 466 -2.59 -1.87 -16.68
C MET A 466 -2.63 -1.34 -15.23
N PRO A 467 -2.60 -0.02 -15.01
CA PRO A 467 -2.64 0.55 -13.67
C PRO A 467 -3.97 0.31 -12.95
N GLU A 468 -5.03 -0.02 -13.70
CA GLU A 468 -6.36 -0.37 -13.19
C GLU A 468 -6.49 -1.86 -12.84
N ASP A 469 -5.40 -2.63 -12.85
CA ASP A 469 -5.46 -4.05 -12.45
C ASP A 469 -5.97 -4.19 -11.00
N PRO A 470 -6.88 -5.13 -10.73
CA PRO A 470 -7.49 -5.33 -9.41
C PRO A 470 -6.49 -5.45 -8.25
N LEU A 471 -5.31 -6.05 -8.48
CA LEU A 471 -4.28 -6.20 -7.45
C LEU A 471 -3.80 -4.86 -6.87
N PHE A 472 -3.94 -3.77 -7.64
CA PHE A 472 -3.47 -2.42 -7.30
C PHE A 472 -4.62 -1.42 -7.05
N GLN A 473 -5.88 -1.89 -7.07
CA GLN A 473 -7.09 -1.06 -6.98
C GLN A 473 -8.01 -1.47 -5.82
N VAL A 474 -7.50 -2.20 -4.84
CA VAL A 474 -8.30 -2.60 -3.68
C VAL A 474 -8.66 -1.36 -2.87
N ASP A 475 -9.93 -1.21 -2.53
CA ASP A 475 -10.42 -0.15 -1.66
C ASP A 475 -9.80 -0.32 -0.25
N GLU A 476 -9.23 0.77 0.30
CA GLU A 476 -8.64 0.82 1.65
C GLU A 476 -9.71 0.98 2.74
#